data_f716de81f3b29fde8b09ebfca35e12b2
#
_entry.id   f716de81f3b29fde8b09ebfca35e12b2
#
_cell.length_a   1.000
_cell.length_b   1.000
_cell.length_c   1.000
_cell.angle_alpha   90.00
_cell.angle_beta   90.00
_cell.angle_gamma   90.00
#
_symmetry.space_group_name_H-M   'P 1'
#
loop_
_entity.id
_entity.type
_entity.pdbx_description
1 polymer ?
#
loop_
_entity_poly.entity_id
_entity_poly.type
_entity_poly.pdbx_seq_one_letter_code
_entity_poly.pdbx_strand_id
1 'polypeptide(L)'
;MKLNVLRADPAGNITLFVLDPIERERRAALAAELMRRLPDMKIDQVGFACPADADTDGRMEMMGGEFCGNATRAYAMYVARQRGGLSEVRLRVSGCDHVVTAAVDLARGAARAEMPLPRAVRAAEVEGHAGTLVDLAGIAHLVIEGVAPSEDFFRAAEPLFSAIEGLDAYGVIFLDRASHRMTPLVKVVDTGTLVWEGSCGSGTLACAVAESTGLADGLFEQDYFQPAGVVRASVERRGGAVVSAAIGGPVTLDEPMCITL
;
A
#
# COMPACT_ATOMS: atom_id res chain seq x y z
N MET A 1 -3.91 -13.00 26.43
CA MET A 1 -4.54 -11.66 26.34
C MET A 1 -5.74 -11.77 25.41
N LYS A 2 -6.88 -11.10 25.75
CA LYS A 2 -8.03 -11.02 24.82
C LYS A 2 -7.89 -9.77 23.97
N LEU A 3 -8.17 -9.89 22.67
CA LEU A 3 -8.10 -8.80 21.71
C LEU A 3 -9.30 -8.82 20.77
N ASN A 4 -9.86 -7.66 20.51
CA ASN A 4 -10.83 -7.45 19.45
C ASN A 4 -10.07 -7.15 18.15
N VAL A 5 -10.32 -7.95 17.13
CA VAL A 5 -9.62 -7.82 15.84
C VAL A 5 -10.61 -7.84 14.69
N LEU A 6 -10.20 -7.25 13.57
CA LEU A 6 -10.92 -7.25 12.31
C LEU A 6 -9.96 -7.65 11.20
N ARG A 7 -10.29 -8.71 10.47
CA ARG A 7 -9.56 -9.09 9.27
C ARG A 7 -10.16 -8.36 8.07
N ALA A 8 -9.30 -7.78 7.24
CA ALA A 8 -9.68 -7.13 6.00
C ALA A 8 -8.84 -7.67 4.85
N ASP A 9 -9.47 -7.80 3.69
CA ASP A 9 -8.81 -8.21 2.45
C ASP A 9 -8.98 -7.11 1.39
N PRO A 10 -8.03 -6.20 1.27
CA PRO A 10 -8.00 -5.18 0.23
C PRO A 10 -7.31 -5.68 -1.04
N ALA A 11 -7.96 -6.60 -1.77
CA ALA A 11 -7.44 -7.20 -3.00
C ALA A 11 -6.15 -8.01 -2.80
N GLY A 12 -6.09 -8.83 -1.74
CA GLY A 12 -5.03 -9.81 -1.53
C GLY A 12 -3.81 -9.31 -0.77
N ASN A 13 -3.95 -8.19 -0.03
CA ASN A 13 -2.96 -7.73 0.96
C ASN A 13 -3.63 -7.73 2.33
N ILE A 14 -3.75 -8.93 2.91
CA ILE A 14 -4.59 -9.17 4.09
C ILE A 14 -4.06 -8.44 5.31
N THR A 15 -4.89 -7.56 5.85
CA THR A 15 -4.57 -6.76 7.03
C THR A 15 -5.41 -7.22 8.21
N LEU A 16 -4.78 -7.52 9.34
CA LEU A 16 -5.46 -7.69 10.61
C LEU A 16 -5.41 -6.37 11.39
N PHE A 17 -6.56 -5.77 11.65
CA PHE A 17 -6.66 -4.60 12.52
C PHE A 17 -6.88 -5.05 13.95
N VAL A 18 -6.04 -4.57 14.87
CA VAL A 18 -6.26 -4.67 16.32
C VAL A 18 -7.07 -3.44 16.73
N LEU A 19 -8.28 -3.67 17.25
CA LEU A 19 -9.25 -2.61 17.56
C LEU A 19 -9.09 -2.08 18.98
N ASP A 20 -8.43 -2.85 19.87
CA ASP A 20 -8.12 -2.41 21.22
C ASP A 20 -6.90 -1.47 21.24
N PRO A 21 -6.85 -0.50 22.15
CA PRO A 21 -5.69 0.38 22.28
C PRO A 21 -4.47 -0.40 22.75
N ILE A 22 -3.38 -0.32 21.94
CA ILE A 22 -2.10 -0.96 22.22
C ILE A 22 -1.01 0.12 22.26
N GLU A 23 -0.21 0.09 23.32
CA GLU A 23 0.97 0.96 23.46
C GLU A 23 1.92 0.77 22.27
N ARG A 24 2.47 1.86 21.76
CA ARG A 24 3.27 1.89 20.52
C ARG A 24 4.44 0.91 20.57
N GLU A 25 5.14 0.87 21.69
CA GLU A 25 6.33 0.03 21.92
C GLU A 25 6.03 -1.47 21.87
N ARG A 26 4.77 -1.86 22.06
CA ARG A 26 4.34 -3.26 22.06
C ARG A 26 3.84 -3.73 20.70
N ARG A 27 3.55 -2.82 19.76
CA ARG A 27 2.85 -3.14 18.50
C ARG A 27 3.62 -4.07 17.61
N ALA A 28 4.91 -3.82 17.37
CA ALA A 28 5.74 -4.66 16.50
C ALA A 28 5.84 -6.11 17.03
N ALA A 29 6.06 -6.27 18.34
CA ALA A 29 6.14 -7.59 18.97
C ALA A 29 4.77 -8.31 18.93
N LEU A 30 3.67 -7.59 19.19
CA LEU A 30 2.32 -8.14 19.12
C LEU A 30 1.94 -8.54 17.69
N ALA A 31 2.28 -7.72 16.69
CA ALA A 31 2.04 -8.04 15.29
C ALA A 31 2.76 -9.34 14.87
N ALA A 32 4.03 -9.49 15.21
CA ALA A 32 4.79 -10.72 14.95
C ALA A 32 4.17 -11.93 15.64
N GLU A 33 3.68 -11.78 16.89
CA GLU A 33 3.00 -12.86 17.60
C GLU A 33 1.67 -13.24 16.94
N LEU A 34 0.85 -12.27 16.51
CA LEU A 34 -0.41 -12.49 15.82
C LEU A 34 -0.21 -13.23 14.50
N MET A 35 0.71 -12.77 13.66
CA MET A 35 1.02 -13.40 12.37
C MET A 35 1.50 -14.85 12.57
N ARG A 36 2.32 -15.10 13.57
CA ARG A 36 2.82 -16.45 13.89
C ARG A 36 1.74 -17.38 14.44
N ARG A 37 0.82 -16.88 15.29
CA ARG A 37 -0.20 -17.69 15.97
C ARG A 37 -1.47 -17.93 15.16
N LEU A 38 -1.72 -17.10 14.15
CA LEU A 38 -2.93 -17.13 13.35
C LEU A 38 -2.63 -17.43 11.85
N PRO A 39 -1.90 -18.53 11.52
CA PRO A 39 -1.48 -18.82 10.15
C PRO A 39 -2.68 -19.01 9.20
N ASP A 40 -3.81 -19.53 9.72
CA ASP A 40 -5.02 -19.75 8.93
C ASP A 40 -5.67 -18.43 8.46
N MET A 41 -5.40 -17.32 9.13
CA MET A 41 -5.88 -16.00 8.72
C MET A 41 -5.10 -15.40 7.55
N LYS A 42 -3.94 -15.97 7.19
CA LYS A 42 -3.07 -15.51 6.08
C LYS A 42 -2.76 -14.01 6.17
N ILE A 43 -2.38 -13.54 7.36
CA ILE A 43 -2.13 -12.13 7.64
C ILE A 43 -0.81 -11.71 6.99
N ASP A 44 -0.85 -10.71 6.11
CA ASP A 44 0.35 -10.11 5.52
C ASP A 44 0.90 -8.97 6.38
N GLN A 45 0.01 -8.25 7.10
CA GLN A 45 0.36 -7.09 7.91
C GLN A 45 -0.66 -6.83 9.03
N VAL A 46 -0.25 -6.04 10.03
CA VAL A 46 -1.10 -5.67 11.16
C VAL A 46 -1.21 -4.15 11.27
N GLY A 47 -2.45 -3.66 11.36
CA GLY A 47 -2.77 -2.27 11.68
C GLY A 47 -3.36 -2.15 13.08
N PHE A 48 -3.13 -1.03 13.75
CA PHE A 48 -3.64 -0.75 15.09
C PHE A 48 -4.59 0.44 15.04
N ALA A 49 -5.85 0.22 15.43
CA ALA A 49 -6.78 1.32 15.61
C ALA A 49 -6.35 2.19 16.79
N CYS A 50 -6.34 3.48 16.58
CA CYS A 50 -5.97 4.48 17.58
C CYS A 50 -7.15 5.43 17.82
N PRO A 51 -7.20 6.13 18.97
CA PRO A 51 -8.17 7.20 19.17
C PRO A 51 -8.10 8.21 18.03
N ALA A 52 -9.25 8.54 17.44
CA ALA A 52 -9.33 9.54 16.38
C ALA A 52 -9.00 10.94 16.94
N ASP A 53 -8.34 11.74 16.10
CA ASP A 53 -8.15 13.16 16.40
C ASP A 53 -9.47 13.93 16.16
N ALA A 54 -9.57 15.15 16.70
CA ALA A 54 -10.81 15.93 16.62
C ALA A 54 -11.21 16.30 15.18
N ASP A 55 -10.27 16.30 14.25
CA ASP A 55 -10.43 16.67 12.85
C ASP A 55 -10.49 15.47 11.90
N THR A 56 -10.55 14.22 12.44
CA THR A 56 -10.56 12.98 11.66
C THR A 56 -11.69 12.04 12.08
N ASP A 57 -12.07 11.15 11.17
CA ASP A 57 -13.05 10.10 11.43
C ASP A 57 -12.43 8.87 12.09
N GLY A 58 -11.14 8.66 11.90
CA GLY A 58 -10.39 7.55 12.46
C GLY A 58 -8.90 7.79 12.41
N ARG A 59 -8.18 6.99 13.22
CA ARG A 59 -6.72 6.95 13.22
C ARG A 59 -6.22 5.52 13.25
N MET A 60 -5.23 5.22 12.43
CA MET A 60 -4.63 3.89 12.33
C MET A 60 -3.11 4.01 12.18
N GLU A 61 -2.39 3.13 12.85
CA GLU A 61 -0.93 3.01 12.71
C GLU A 61 -0.57 1.59 12.30
N MET A 62 0.31 1.47 11.31
CA MET A 62 0.84 0.18 10.89
C MET A 62 1.89 -0.33 11.87
N MET A 63 2.14 -1.64 11.85
CA MET A 63 3.04 -2.32 12.78
C MET A 63 4.48 -1.79 12.77
N GLY A 64 4.98 -1.30 11.63
CA GLY A 64 6.29 -0.67 11.47
C GLY A 64 6.24 0.87 11.50
N GLY A 65 5.05 1.47 11.55
CA GLY A 65 4.87 2.92 11.47
C GLY A 65 4.89 3.48 10.03
N GLU A 66 4.96 2.62 9.04
CA GLU A 66 4.92 2.94 7.61
C GLU A 66 3.53 3.39 7.15
N PHE A 67 3.47 4.01 5.95
CA PHE A 67 2.21 4.23 5.23
C PHE A 67 1.85 3.00 4.39
N CYS A 68 0.60 2.55 4.50
CA CYS A 68 0.07 1.49 3.65
C CYS A 68 -1.28 1.89 3.04
N GLY A 69 -1.32 2.13 1.72
CA GLY A 69 -2.55 2.54 1.02
C GLY A 69 -3.63 1.44 1.03
N ASN A 70 -3.25 0.16 0.97
CA ASN A 70 -4.17 -0.96 1.07
C ASN A 70 -4.83 -1.03 2.45
N ALA A 71 -4.05 -0.92 3.54
CA ALA A 71 -4.59 -0.86 4.89
C ALA A 71 -5.45 0.39 5.11
N THR A 72 -5.03 1.56 4.56
CA THR A 72 -5.76 2.82 4.68
C THR A 72 -7.16 2.71 4.10
N ARG A 73 -7.32 2.19 2.86
CA ARG A 73 -8.64 2.03 2.24
C ARG A 73 -9.49 0.97 2.93
N ALA A 74 -8.88 -0.08 3.47
CA ALA A 74 -9.59 -1.09 4.24
C ALA A 74 -10.08 -0.54 5.59
N TYR A 75 -9.23 0.23 6.28
CA TYR A 75 -9.62 0.87 7.54
C TYR A 75 -10.67 1.95 7.33
N ALA A 76 -10.61 2.71 6.22
CA ALA A 76 -11.65 3.68 5.85
C ALA A 76 -13.01 3.00 5.70
N MET A 77 -13.07 1.83 5.06
CA MET A 77 -14.32 1.07 4.94
C MET A 77 -14.87 0.62 6.29
N TYR A 78 -14.00 0.19 7.21
CA TYR A 78 -14.40 -0.14 8.58
C TYR A 78 -14.97 1.09 9.30
N VAL A 79 -14.27 2.22 9.27
CA VAL A 79 -14.72 3.47 9.92
C VAL A 79 -16.04 3.94 9.32
N ALA A 80 -16.19 3.92 7.99
CA ALA A 80 -17.44 4.28 7.31
C ALA A 80 -18.61 3.43 7.80
N ARG A 81 -18.42 2.10 7.95
CA ARG A 81 -19.44 1.19 8.46
C ARG A 81 -19.81 1.51 9.91
N GLN A 82 -18.84 1.79 10.78
CA GLN A 82 -19.05 2.14 12.18
C GLN A 82 -19.74 3.50 12.38
N ARG A 83 -19.58 4.43 11.45
CA ARG A 83 -20.11 5.79 11.52
C ARG A 83 -21.40 6.01 10.70
N GLY A 84 -22.15 4.96 10.44
CA GLY A 84 -23.48 5.06 9.81
C GLY A 84 -23.44 5.20 8.29
N GLY A 85 -22.37 4.74 7.63
CA GLY A 85 -22.31 4.64 6.17
C GLY A 85 -21.75 5.89 5.48
N LEU A 86 -20.68 6.45 6.01
CA LEU A 86 -19.98 7.58 5.36
C LEU A 86 -19.49 7.17 3.95
N SER A 87 -19.68 8.05 2.98
CA SER A 87 -19.12 7.88 1.62
C SER A 87 -17.72 8.48 1.49
N GLU A 88 -17.30 9.30 2.42
CA GLU A 88 -15.97 9.88 2.54
C GLU A 88 -15.50 9.79 3.98
N VAL A 89 -14.26 9.40 4.19
CA VAL A 89 -13.64 9.20 5.50
C VAL A 89 -12.30 9.92 5.54
N ARG A 90 -12.08 10.69 6.58
CA ARG A 90 -10.82 11.40 6.84
C ARG A 90 -10.03 10.67 7.91
N LEU A 91 -8.84 10.19 7.54
CA LEU A 91 -8.00 9.35 8.39
C LEU A 91 -6.66 10.00 8.69
N ARG A 92 -6.20 9.84 9.93
CA ARG A 92 -4.79 9.97 10.25
C ARG A 92 -4.15 8.59 10.22
N VAL A 93 -3.11 8.44 9.43
CA VAL A 93 -2.43 7.15 9.24
C VAL A 93 -0.93 7.31 9.47
N SER A 94 -0.27 6.25 9.96
CA SER A 94 1.20 6.24 10.09
C SER A 94 1.89 6.47 8.75
N GLY A 95 3.12 6.97 8.78
CA GLY A 95 3.92 7.23 7.58
C GLY A 95 3.39 8.37 6.69
N CYS A 96 2.37 9.13 7.15
CA CYS A 96 1.80 10.27 6.45
C CYS A 96 1.60 11.43 7.45
N ASP A 97 2.08 12.61 7.12
CA ASP A 97 2.05 13.80 7.99
C ASP A 97 0.75 14.63 7.87
N HIS A 98 -0.05 14.34 6.86
CA HIS A 98 -1.35 14.99 6.63
C HIS A 98 -2.52 14.01 6.78
N VAL A 99 -3.73 14.55 6.83
CA VAL A 99 -4.97 13.77 6.86
C VAL A 99 -5.23 13.19 5.48
N VAL A 100 -5.38 11.89 5.40
CA VAL A 100 -5.68 11.16 4.15
C VAL A 100 -7.19 11.05 3.99
N THR A 101 -7.68 11.40 2.81
CA THR A 101 -9.10 11.23 2.45
C THR A 101 -9.30 9.91 1.70
N ALA A 102 -10.33 9.19 2.08
CA ALA A 102 -10.74 7.97 1.39
C ALA A 102 -12.22 8.02 1.01
N ALA A 103 -12.53 7.75 -0.25
CA ALA A 103 -13.88 7.53 -0.71
C ALA A 103 -14.28 6.07 -0.49
N VAL A 104 -15.50 5.84 0.00
CA VAL A 104 -15.99 4.51 0.37
C VAL A 104 -17.35 4.25 -0.28
N ASP A 105 -17.47 3.09 -0.91
CA ASP A 105 -18.73 2.56 -1.41
C ASP A 105 -19.02 1.22 -0.71
N LEU A 106 -19.75 1.29 0.41
CA LEU A 106 -20.12 0.11 1.18
C LEU A 106 -21.01 -0.86 0.40
N ALA A 107 -21.84 -0.35 -0.51
CA ALA A 107 -22.75 -1.18 -1.29
C ALA A 107 -22.01 -2.05 -2.32
N ARG A 108 -20.92 -1.51 -2.87
CA ARG A 108 -20.04 -2.23 -3.82
C ARG A 108 -18.88 -2.95 -3.13
N GLY A 109 -18.67 -2.74 -1.83
CA GLY A 109 -17.50 -3.27 -1.14
C GLY A 109 -16.20 -2.72 -1.72
N ALA A 110 -16.13 -1.42 -2.00
CA ALA A 110 -14.98 -0.79 -2.60
C ALA A 110 -14.56 0.48 -1.85
N ALA A 111 -13.26 0.75 -1.82
CA ALA A 111 -12.72 1.99 -1.27
C ALA A 111 -11.54 2.49 -2.10
N ARG A 112 -11.37 3.82 -2.15
CA ARG A 112 -10.27 4.52 -2.80
C ARG A 112 -9.65 5.47 -1.78
N ALA A 113 -8.34 5.37 -1.57
CA ALA A 113 -7.61 6.24 -0.66
C ALA A 113 -6.58 7.09 -1.41
N GLU A 114 -6.42 8.33 -0.98
CA GLU A 114 -5.31 9.17 -1.39
C GLU A 114 -3.98 8.53 -1.07
N MET A 115 -2.99 8.79 -1.91
CA MET A 115 -1.63 8.30 -1.77
C MET A 115 -0.65 9.47 -1.70
N PRO A 116 0.47 9.32 -0.97
CA PRO A 116 1.56 10.28 -1.03
C PRO A 116 2.03 10.50 -2.47
N LEU A 117 2.32 11.75 -2.82
CA LEU A 117 2.86 12.07 -4.14
C LEU A 117 4.31 11.59 -4.28
N PRO A 118 4.75 11.24 -5.49
CA PRO A 118 6.15 10.88 -5.72
C PRO A 118 7.08 12.07 -5.42
N ARG A 119 8.15 11.82 -4.66
CA ARG A 119 9.23 12.80 -4.41
C ARG A 119 10.10 12.99 -5.65
N ALA A 120 10.32 11.89 -6.38
CA ALA A 120 11.08 11.91 -7.61
C ALA A 120 10.63 10.80 -8.57
N VAL A 121 10.70 11.10 -9.86
CA VAL A 121 10.49 10.14 -10.96
C VAL A 121 11.67 10.28 -11.89
N ARG A 122 12.42 9.19 -12.15
CA ARG A 122 13.64 9.21 -12.93
C ARG A 122 13.67 8.02 -13.90
N ALA A 123 14.20 8.24 -15.09
CA ALA A 123 14.60 7.13 -15.95
C ALA A 123 15.75 6.35 -15.29
N ALA A 124 15.73 5.05 -15.42
CA ALA A 124 16.76 4.15 -14.92
C ALA A 124 17.02 3.05 -15.95
N GLU A 125 18.19 2.42 -15.86
CA GLU A 125 18.56 1.29 -16.70
C GLU A 125 19.22 0.21 -15.84
N VAL A 126 18.82 -1.03 -16.03
CA VAL A 126 19.39 -2.21 -15.36
C VAL A 126 19.57 -3.31 -16.40
N GLU A 127 20.79 -3.81 -16.56
CA GLU A 127 21.13 -4.89 -17.52
C GLU A 127 20.67 -4.61 -18.96
N GLY A 128 20.72 -3.33 -19.39
CA GLY A 128 20.28 -2.92 -20.72
C GLY A 128 18.76 -2.75 -20.87
N HIS A 129 17.99 -2.92 -19.81
CA HIS A 129 16.55 -2.68 -19.79
C HIS A 129 16.24 -1.30 -19.20
N ALA A 130 15.54 -0.48 -19.98
CA ALA A 130 15.06 0.82 -19.52
C ALA A 130 13.86 0.67 -18.59
N GLY A 131 13.84 1.43 -17.52
CA GLY A 131 12.74 1.44 -16.53
C GLY A 131 12.52 2.83 -15.95
N THR A 132 11.56 2.93 -15.06
CA THR A 132 11.22 4.15 -14.33
C THR A 132 11.37 3.92 -12.83
N LEU A 133 12.27 4.67 -12.19
CA LEU A 133 12.44 4.68 -10.75
C LEU A 133 11.51 5.73 -10.13
N VAL A 134 10.60 5.30 -9.28
CA VAL A 134 9.60 6.15 -8.60
C VAL A 134 9.87 6.12 -7.10
N ASP A 135 10.18 7.28 -6.53
CA ASP A 135 10.40 7.47 -5.10
C ASP A 135 9.14 8.06 -4.44
N LEU A 136 8.54 7.33 -3.52
CA LEU A 136 7.25 7.65 -2.87
C LEU A 136 7.38 8.01 -1.37
N ALA A 137 8.52 8.48 -0.90
CA ALA A 137 8.80 8.71 0.52
C ALA A 137 8.67 7.46 1.41
N GLY A 138 9.80 6.96 1.89
CA GLY A 138 9.87 5.71 2.64
C GLY A 138 9.94 4.45 1.77
N ILE A 139 9.38 4.48 0.56
CA ILE A 139 9.45 3.36 -0.37
C ILE A 139 9.75 3.82 -1.80
N ALA A 140 10.62 3.10 -2.51
CA ALA A 140 10.91 3.35 -3.92
C ALA A 140 10.70 2.10 -4.76
N HIS A 141 10.21 2.28 -5.99
CA HIS A 141 10.01 1.18 -6.93
C HIS A 141 10.67 1.46 -8.27
N LEU A 142 11.39 0.46 -8.79
CA LEU A 142 11.76 0.39 -10.21
C LEU A 142 10.62 -0.31 -10.96
N VAL A 143 9.94 0.39 -11.83
CA VAL A 143 8.99 -0.20 -12.78
C VAL A 143 9.76 -0.60 -14.03
N ILE A 144 9.73 -1.87 -14.39
CA ILE A 144 10.47 -2.45 -15.52
C ILE A 144 9.54 -3.27 -16.40
N GLU A 145 9.74 -3.18 -17.72
CA GLU A 145 8.97 -3.89 -18.73
C GLU A 145 9.85 -4.86 -19.53
N GLY A 146 9.25 -5.93 -20.06
CA GLY A 146 9.95 -6.88 -20.91
C GLY A 146 10.96 -7.78 -20.20
N VAL A 147 10.95 -7.80 -18.88
CA VAL A 147 11.84 -8.62 -18.04
C VAL A 147 11.00 -9.67 -17.30
N ALA A 148 11.44 -10.91 -17.33
CA ALA A 148 10.82 -11.96 -16.53
C ALA A 148 11.08 -11.72 -15.03
N PRO A 149 10.07 -11.85 -14.17
CA PRO A 149 10.22 -11.67 -12.72
C PRO A 149 11.30 -12.63 -12.16
N SER A 150 12.32 -12.07 -11.51
CA SER A 150 13.40 -12.85 -10.89
C SER A 150 14.10 -12.08 -9.77
N GLU A 151 14.62 -12.83 -8.78
CA GLU A 151 15.45 -12.25 -7.73
C GLU A 151 16.82 -11.80 -8.25
N ASP A 152 17.33 -12.43 -9.31
CA ASP A 152 18.62 -12.04 -9.88
C ASP A 152 18.54 -10.64 -10.50
N PHE A 153 17.47 -10.35 -11.24
CA PHE A 153 17.25 -8.99 -11.74
C PHE A 153 17.04 -7.99 -10.60
N PHE A 154 16.32 -8.39 -9.54
CA PHE A 154 16.18 -7.55 -8.35
C PHE A 154 17.54 -7.19 -7.76
N ARG A 155 18.45 -8.17 -7.59
CA ARG A 155 19.81 -7.93 -7.06
C ARG A 155 20.62 -7.00 -7.98
N ALA A 156 20.47 -7.14 -9.29
CA ALA A 156 21.10 -6.22 -10.24
C ALA A 156 20.57 -4.77 -10.12
N ALA A 157 19.30 -4.60 -9.73
CA ALA A 157 18.67 -3.30 -9.54
C ALA A 157 18.98 -2.65 -8.18
N GLU A 158 19.41 -3.40 -7.16
CA GLU A 158 19.64 -2.89 -5.78
C GLU A 158 20.52 -1.62 -5.72
N PRO A 159 21.59 -1.47 -6.53
CA PRO A 159 22.41 -0.26 -6.49
C PRO A 159 21.65 1.04 -6.77
N LEU A 160 20.56 1.00 -7.54
CA LEU A 160 19.73 2.18 -7.83
C LEU A 160 19.08 2.76 -6.55
N PHE A 161 18.73 1.90 -5.61
CA PHE A 161 18.05 2.29 -4.36
C PHE A 161 19.03 2.81 -3.32
N SER A 162 20.30 2.41 -3.38
CA SER A 162 21.34 2.83 -2.43
C SER A 162 21.61 4.34 -2.45
N ALA A 163 21.24 5.04 -3.52
CA ALA A 163 21.35 6.49 -3.64
C ALA A 163 20.15 7.27 -3.08
N ILE A 164 19.14 6.58 -2.57
CA ILE A 164 17.93 7.19 -2.01
C ILE A 164 17.97 7.05 -0.49
N GLU A 165 17.99 8.19 0.19
CA GLU A 165 18.02 8.22 1.64
C GLU A 165 16.62 7.99 2.25
N GLY A 166 16.59 7.35 3.43
CA GLY A 166 15.36 7.21 4.23
C GLY A 166 14.35 6.25 3.63
N LEU A 167 14.82 5.18 2.96
CA LEU A 167 13.95 4.10 2.52
C LEU A 167 13.75 3.07 3.63
N ASP A 168 12.49 2.79 3.94
CA ASP A 168 12.07 1.66 4.78
C ASP A 168 11.92 0.38 3.95
N ALA A 169 11.60 0.56 2.64
CA ALA A 169 11.47 -0.52 1.68
C ALA A 169 11.81 -0.06 0.25
N TYR A 170 12.14 -1.01 -0.61
CA TYR A 170 12.28 -0.78 -2.05
C TYR A 170 11.94 -2.03 -2.84
N GLY A 171 11.53 -1.87 -4.10
CA GLY A 171 11.11 -2.99 -4.90
C GLY A 171 11.28 -2.82 -6.40
N VAL A 172 11.23 -3.96 -7.09
CA VAL A 172 11.10 -4.01 -8.55
C VAL A 172 9.68 -4.45 -8.88
N ILE A 173 9.05 -3.69 -9.75
CA ILE A 173 7.72 -4.02 -10.28
C ILE A 173 7.90 -4.46 -11.73
N PHE A 174 7.75 -5.75 -11.96
CA PHE A 174 7.77 -6.33 -13.29
C PHE A 174 6.40 -6.11 -13.94
N LEU A 175 6.33 -5.20 -14.90
CA LEU A 175 5.08 -4.79 -15.54
C LEU A 175 4.99 -5.39 -16.95
N ASP A 176 3.90 -6.08 -17.23
CA ASP A 176 3.43 -6.32 -18.59
C ASP A 176 2.39 -5.26 -18.93
N ARG A 177 2.81 -4.21 -19.65
CA ARG A 177 1.94 -3.09 -20.03
C ARG A 177 0.78 -3.52 -20.92
N ALA A 178 0.94 -4.51 -21.77
CA ALA A 178 -0.10 -4.94 -22.69
C ALA A 178 -1.29 -5.56 -21.96
N SER A 179 -1.05 -6.28 -20.88
CA SER A 179 -2.09 -6.90 -20.06
C SER A 179 -2.34 -6.17 -18.73
N HIS A 180 -1.58 -5.12 -18.43
CA HIS A 180 -1.53 -4.41 -17.14
C HIS A 180 -1.32 -5.36 -15.94
N ARG A 181 -0.60 -6.46 -16.17
CA ARG A 181 -0.18 -7.37 -15.11
C ARG A 181 1.11 -6.90 -14.49
N MET A 182 1.16 -6.88 -13.17
CA MET A 182 2.36 -6.54 -12.43
C MET A 182 2.70 -7.61 -11.40
N THR A 183 3.99 -7.86 -11.26
CA THR A 183 4.53 -8.79 -10.24
C THR A 183 5.49 -8.01 -9.36
N PRO A 184 5.09 -7.69 -8.11
CA PRO A 184 5.93 -6.92 -7.18
C PRO A 184 6.91 -7.83 -6.44
N LEU A 185 8.18 -7.43 -6.40
CA LEU A 185 9.20 -8.01 -5.53
C LEU A 185 9.78 -6.89 -4.66
N VAL A 186 9.56 -6.95 -3.35
CA VAL A 186 9.84 -5.86 -2.41
C VAL A 186 10.76 -6.33 -1.29
N LYS A 187 11.74 -5.52 -0.96
CA LYS A 187 12.66 -5.71 0.17
C LYS A 187 12.35 -4.72 1.28
N VAL A 188 12.13 -5.22 2.48
CA VAL A 188 12.02 -4.42 3.70
C VAL A 188 13.43 -4.23 4.27
N VAL A 189 13.85 -2.99 4.45
CA VAL A 189 15.25 -2.65 4.81
C VAL A 189 15.62 -3.17 6.18
N ASP A 190 14.82 -2.88 7.21
CA ASP A 190 15.12 -3.22 8.60
C ASP A 190 15.27 -4.72 8.86
N THR A 191 14.48 -5.54 8.17
CA THR A 191 14.51 -7.00 8.34
C THR A 191 15.37 -7.70 7.30
N GLY A 192 15.71 -7.01 6.21
CA GLY A 192 16.35 -7.60 5.03
C GLY A 192 15.46 -8.60 4.27
N THR A 193 14.16 -8.65 4.59
CA THR A 193 13.23 -9.62 4.01
C THR A 193 12.87 -9.24 2.59
N LEU A 194 13.01 -10.17 1.66
CA LEU A 194 12.60 -10.05 0.26
C LEU A 194 11.30 -10.83 0.05
N VAL A 195 10.26 -10.16 -0.44
CA VAL A 195 8.90 -10.70 -0.55
C VAL A 195 8.33 -10.52 -1.94
N TRP A 196 7.86 -11.62 -2.54
CA TRP A 196 6.95 -11.58 -3.67
C TRP A 196 5.56 -11.20 -3.14
N GLU A 197 5.13 -9.96 -3.34
CA GLU A 197 3.86 -9.49 -2.81
C GLU A 197 2.68 -9.98 -3.67
N GLY A 198 1.62 -10.41 -3.00
CA GLY A 198 0.35 -10.73 -3.64
C GLY A 198 -0.35 -9.48 -4.19
N SER A 199 -0.22 -8.36 -3.48
CA SER A 199 -0.79 -7.06 -3.87
C SER A 199 0.00 -5.91 -3.25
N CYS A 200 0.54 -5.03 -4.09
CA CYS A 200 1.36 -3.88 -3.72
C CYS A 200 0.68 -2.57 -4.12
N GLY A 201 0.20 -1.79 -3.15
CA GLY A 201 -0.46 -0.51 -3.40
C GLY A 201 0.50 0.57 -3.91
N SER A 202 1.68 0.69 -3.31
CA SER A 202 2.72 1.64 -3.73
C SER A 202 3.29 1.27 -5.11
N GLY A 203 3.49 -0.02 -5.37
CA GLY A 203 3.88 -0.52 -6.70
C GLY A 203 2.83 -0.24 -7.76
N THR A 204 1.53 -0.36 -7.41
CA THR A 204 0.42 0.01 -8.30
C THR A 204 0.48 1.49 -8.68
N LEU A 205 0.70 2.35 -7.70
CA LEU A 205 0.88 3.78 -7.96
C LEU A 205 2.12 4.04 -8.80
N ALA A 206 3.25 3.38 -8.52
CA ALA A 206 4.48 3.53 -9.28
C ALA A 206 4.28 3.18 -10.76
N CYS A 207 3.52 2.11 -11.08
CA CYS A 207 3.15 1.78 -12.46
C CYS A 207 2.37 2.90 -13.13
N ALA A 208 1.33 3.44 -12.49
CA ALA A 208 0.54 4.53 -13.05
C ALA A 208 1.35 5.81 -13.25
N VAL A 209 2.26 6.13 -12.33
CA VAL A 209 3.20 7.25 -12.47
C VAL A 209 4.13 7.03 -13.67
N ALA A 210 4.71 5.83 -13.80
CA ALA A 210 5.58 5.49 -14.92
C ALA A 210 4.85 5.55 -16.27
N GLU A 211 3.67 4.95 -16.37
CA GLU A 211 2.89 4.92 -17.61
C GLU A 211 2.33 6.30 -18.00
N SER A 212 2.00 7.16 -17.03
CA SER A 212 1.54 8.52 -17.28
C SER A 212 2.67 9.51 -17.57
N THR A 213 3.94 9.12 -17.39
CA THR A 213 5.07 10.00 -17.68
C THR A 213 5.17 10.27 -19.18
N GLY A 214 5.23 11.56 -19.55
CA GLY A 214 5.25 12.01 -20.94
C GLY A 214 3.88 12.09 -21.61
N LEU A 215 2.79 11.70 -20.94
CA LEU A 215 1.45 11.97 -21.42
C LEU A 215 1.05 13.43 -21.19
N ALA A 216 0.00 13.89 -21.90
CA ALA A 216 -0.61 15.20 -21.69
C ALA A 216 -1.16 15.32 -20.25
N ASP A 217 -1.26 16.56 -19.76
CA ASP A 217 -1.92 16.84 -18.48
C ASP A 217 -3.35 16.30 -18.45
N GLY A 218 -3.77 15.84 -17.29
CA GLY A 218 -5.08 15.26 -17.06
C GLY A 218 -5.04 14.08 -16.10
N LEU A 219 -6.17 13.39 -16.00
CA LEU A 219 -6.35 12.23 -15.16
C LEU A 219 -5.98 10.96 -15.95
N PHE A 220 -5.06 10.17 -15.39
CA PHE A 220 -4.73 8.82 -15.84
C PHE A 220 -5.26 7.82 -14.82
N GLU A 221 -6.04 6.84 -15.26
CA GLU A 221 -6.56 5.76 -14.41
C GLU A 221 -6.32 4.42 -15.08
N GLN A 222 -5.83 3.45 -14.29
CA GLN A 222 -5.56 2.11 -14.79
C GLN A 222 -5.77 1.06 -13.71
N ASP A 223 -6.39 -0.06 -14.07
CA ASP A 223 -6.47 -1.27 -13.25
C ASP A 223 -5.22 -2.12 -13.46
N TYR A 224 -4.53 -2.46 -12.37
CA TYR A 224 -3.36 -3.35 -12.41
C TYR A 224 -3.71 -4.71 -11.79
N PHE A 225 -3.49 -5.76 -12.57
CA PHE A 225 -3.71 -7.15 -12.17
C PHE A 225 -2.46 -7.67 -11.47
N GLN A 226 -2.61 -8.04 -10.22
CA GLN A 226 -1.55 -8.55 -9.36
C GLN A 226 -1.80 -10.03 -9.00
N PRO A 227 -0.83 -10.77 -8.43
CA PRO A 227 -1.02 -12.19 -8.12
C PRO A 227 -2.26 -12.50 -7.28
N ALA A 228 -2.64 -11.64 -6.34
CA ALA A 228 -3.75 -11.89 -5.43
C ALA A 228 -4.98 -10.99 -5.65
N GLY A 229 -4.93 -10.02 -6.57
CA GLY A 229 -6.09 -9.17 -6.81
C GLY A 229 -5.86 -8.06 -7.82
N VAL A 230 -6.83 -7.14 -7.90
CA VAL A 230 -6.79 -6.00 -8.81
C VAL A 230 -6.85 -4.71 -7.99
N VAL A 231 -5.92 -3.81 -8.26
CA VAL A 231 -5.90 -2.47 -7.66
C VAL A 231 -5.87 -1.44 -8.78
N ARG A 232 -6.78 -0.47 -8.71
CA ARG A 232 -6.78 0.69 -9.61
C ARG A 232 -5.87 1.76 -9.06
N ALA A 233 -5.05 2.37 -9.90
CA ALA A 233 -4.40 3.63 -9.60
C ALA A 233 -5.02 4.76 -10.40
N SER A 234 -5.05 5.96 -9.78
CA SER A 234 -5.44 7.21 -10.41
C SER A 234 -4.34 8.23 -10.16
N VAL A 235 -3.86 8.89 -11.21
CA VAL A 235 -2.81 9.91 -11.16
C VAL A 235 -3.27 11.11 -11.97
N GLU A 236 -3.34 12.28 -11.34
CA GLU A 236 -3.60 13.54 -12.05
C GLU A 236 -2.29 14.27 -12.28
N ARG A 237 -2.08 14.72 -13.51
CA ARG A 237 -0.89 15.51 -13.90
C ARG A 237 -1.28 16.92 -14.32
N ARG A 238 -0.48 17.90 -13.89
CA ARG A 238 -0.55 19.31 -14.32
C ARG A 238 0.84 19.88 -14.46
N GLY A 239 1.13 20.51 -15.61
CA GLY A 239 2.44 21.06 -15.90
C GLY A 239 3.55 19.99 -15.87
N GLY A 240 3.22 18.74 -16.26
CA GLY A 240 4.15 17.61 -16.22
C GLY A 240 4.39 16.98 -14.84
N ALA A 241 3.86 17.59 -13.75
CA ALA A 241 3.99 17.05 -12.40
C ALA A 241 2.76 16.22 -11.98
N VAL A 242 2.94 15.24 -11.10
CA VAL A 242 1.85 14.55 -10.42
C VAL A 242 1.32 15.46 -9.32
N VAL A 243 0.04 15.83 -9.37
CA VAL A 243 -0.61 16.74 -8.40
C VAL A 243 -1.64 16.03 -7.52
N SER A 244 -2.09 14.85 -7.91
CA SER A 244 -2.98 13.99 -7.12
C SER A 244 -2.70 12.54 -7.45
N ALA A 245 -2.77 11.69 -6.45
CA ALA A 245 -2.58 10.25 -6.56
C ALA A 245 -3.53 9.50 -5.63
N ALA A 246 -4.06 8.38 -6.09
CA ALA A 246 -4.87 7.51 -5.25
C ALA A 246 -4.82 6.07 -5.75
N ILE A 247 -5.09 5.12 -4.84
CA ILE A 247 -5.37 3.73 -5.20
C ILE A 247 -6.77 3.34 -4.73
N GLY A 248 -7.40 2.42 -5.45
CA GLY A 248 -8.74 1.94 -5.16
C GLY A 248 -8.98 0.51 -5.60
N GLY A 249 -10.10 -0.03 -5.21
CA GLY A 249 -10.50 -1.39 -5.59
C GLY A 249 -11.36 -2.06 -4.53
N PRO A 250 -11.67 -3.35 -4.70
CA PRO A 250 -12.47 -4.10 -3.75
C PRO A 250 -11.80 -4.21 -2.38
N VAL A 251 -12.63 -4.25 -1.35
CA VAL A 251 -12.23 -4.52 0.03
C VAL A 251 -13.29 -5.43 0.65
N THR A 252 -12.87 -6.56 1.17
CA THR A 252 -13.71 -7.40 2.00
C THR A 252 -13.36 -7.19 3.48
N LEU A 253 -14.36 -6.99 4.31
CA LEU A 253 -14.23 -6.94 5.76
C LEU A 253 -14.94 -8.12 6.38
N ASP A 254 -14.25 -8.88 7.22
CA ASP A 254 -14.90 -9.85 8.08
C ASP A 254 -15.67 -9.12 9.21
N GLU A 255 -16.45 -9.85 10.02
CA GLU A 255 -17.00 -9.27 11.24
C GLU A 255 -15.90 -9.19 12.32
N PRO A 256 -15.92 -8.13 13.15
CA PRO A 256 -15.01 -8.06 14.29
C PRO A 256 -15.15 -9.28 15.20
N MET A 257 -14.03 -9.84 15.64
CA MET A 257 -14.01 -11.03 16.49
C MET A 257 -13.08 -10.83 17.68
N CYS A 258 -13.37 -11.55 18.77
CA CYS A 258 -12.49 -11.60 19.94
C CYS A 258 -11.58 -12.83 19.85
N ILE A 259 -10.27 -12.61 19.88
CA ILE A 259 -9.27 -13.69 19.92
C ILE A 259 -8.60 -13.75 21.28
N THR A 260 -8.03 -14.90 21.64
CA THR A 260 -7.21 -15.09 22.86
C THR A 260 -5.82 -15.55 22.45
N LEU A 261 -4.80 -14.75 22.85
CA LEU A 261 -3.39 -15.07 22.72
C LEU A 261 -2.85 -15.74 23.98
#